data_7a5dc79caa398213ce5053f14721abbe
#
_entry.id   7a5dc79caa398213ce5053f14721abbe
#
_cell.length_a   1.000
_cell.length_b   1.000
_cell.length_c   1.000
_cell.angle_alpha   90.00
_cell.angle_beta   90.00
_cell.angle_gamma   90.00
#
_symmetry.space_group_name_H-M   'P 1'
#
loop_
_entity.id
_entity.type
_entity.pdbx_description
1 polymer ?
#
loop_
_entity_poly.entity_id
_entity_poly.type
_entity_poly.pdbx_seq_one_letter_code
_entity_poly.pdbx_strand_id
1 'polypeptide(L)'
;MRSWFDPADHHTLALALGPQNRYVHSAYQVCDLDALAAGGEYLTEQGYFRSWGIGRHIQGSQLFDYWRDPDGFMVEHFTDGDLFDSTLQPGWAPFTASGLAQWGPPVSKDFLGTNPKSLPHEAQSIFAALRGDNEFDINRLIGLLKVANS
;
A
#
# COMPACT_ATOMS: atom_id res chain seq x y z
N MET A 1 -0.59 -2.09 -13.43
CA MET A 1 -1.39 -2.03 -14.68
C MET A 1 -1.81 -0.58 -14.87
N ARG A 2 -1.45 0.04 -15.99
CA ARG A 2 -1.79 1.44 -16.31
C ARG A 2 -3.17 1.54 -16.92
N SER A 3 -3.74 2.75 -16.88
CA SER A 3 -4.97 3.10 -17.57
C SER A 3 -4.77 3.09 -19.12
N TRP A 4 -5.87 3.03 -19.87
CA TRP A 4 -5.87 3.21 -21.33
C TRP A 4 -5.70 4.67 -21.75
N PHE A 5 -5.76 5.61 -20.77
CA PHE A 5 -5.57 7.03 -21.04
C PHE A 5 -4.09 7.39 -20.99
N ASP A 6 -3.68 8.29 -21.84
CA ASP A 6 -2.31 8.75 -21.99
C ASP A 6 -2.29 10.28 -21.94
N PRO A 7 -1.68 10.93 -20.93
CA PRO A 7 -0.95 10.34 -19.80
C PRO A 7 -1.86 9.78 -18.70
N ALA A 8 -1.32 8.89 -17.86
CA ALA A 8 -2.04 8.24 -16.76
C ALA A 8 -1.17 8.16 -15.49
N ASP A 9 -1.81 8.00 -14.36
CA ASP A 9 -1.13 7.71 -13.08
C ASP A 9 -0.21 6.50 -13.17
N HIS A 10 0.76 6.42 -12.28
CA HIS A 10 1.71 5.31 -12.18
C HIS A 10 1.01 3.95 -12.25
N HIS A 11 -0.11 3.79 -11.58
CA HIS A 11 -0.90 2.56 -11.62
C HIS A 11 -2.38 2.82 -11.31
N THR A 12 -3.24 2.03 -11.94
CA THR A 12 -4.67 1.93 -11.63
C THR A 12 -4.94 0.69 -10.78
N LEU A 13 -4.11 -0.35 -10.93
CA LEU A 13 -4.21 -1.59 -10.18
C LEU A 13 -2.82 -2.08 -9.81
N ALA A 14 -2.62 -2.38 -8.52
CA ALA A 14 -1.44 -3.06 -8.01
C ALA A 14 -1.79 -4.48 -7.56
N LEU A 15 -0.98 -5.45 -7.95
CA LEU A 15 -1.11 -6.85 -7.54
C LEU A 15 0.19 -7.28 -6.87
N ALA A 16 0.06 -7.93 -5.71
CA ALA A 16 1.17 -8.48 -4.98
C ALA A 16 0.92 -9.96 -4.66
N LEU A 17 1.95 -10.79 -4.80
CA LEU A 17 1.87 -12.18 -4.39
C LEU A 17 1.93 -12.28 -2.87
N GLY A 18 0.93 -12.91 -2.27
CA GLY A 18 0.84 -13.13 -0.82
C GLY A 18 0.28 -14.51 -0.49
N PRO A 19 0.21 -14.87 0.81
CA PRO A 19 -0.24 -16.18 1.26
C PRO A 19 -1.75 -16.41 1.10
N GLN A 20 -2.50 -15.39 0.74
CA GLN A 20 -3.96 -15.47 0.53
C GLN A 20 -4.45 -14.37 -0.38
N ASN A 21 -5.63 -14.56 -0.97
CA ASN A 21 -6.35 -13.51 -1.65
C ASN A 21 -6.74 -12.43 -0.64
N ARG A 22 -6.29 -11.22 -0.84
CA ARG A 22 -6.49 -10.12 0.10
C ARG A 22 -6.75 -8.82 -0.65
N TYR A 23 -7.76 -8.11 -0.21
CA TYR A 23 -7.91 -6.70 -0.56
C TYR A 23 -6.93 -5.88 0.29
N VAL A 24 -6.15 -5.01 -0.33
CA VAL A 24 -5.18 -4.17 0.38
C VAL A 24 -5.80 -2.80 0.66
N HIS A 25 -6.10 -2.03 -0.37
CA HIS A 25 -6.77 -0.73 -0.24
C HIS A 25 -7.41 -0.28 -1.55
N SER A 26 -8.27 0.72 -1.47
CA SER A 26 -8.65 1.59 -2.57
C SER A 26 -8.07 2.98 -2.36
N ALA A 27 -7.73 3.66 -3.46
CA ALA A 27 -7.15 4.99 -3.43
C ALA A 27 -8.06 5.99 -4.16
N TYR A 28 -8.18 7.19 -3.58
CA TYR A 28 -8.98 8.29 -4.11
C TYR A 28 -8.12 9.54 -4.22
N GLN A 29 -8.09 10.12 -5.41
CA GLN A 29 -7.36 11.33 -5.65
C GLN A 29 -8.08 12.53 -5.03
N VAL A 30 -7.33 13.38 -4.32
CA VAL A 30 -7.75 14.70 -3.85
C VAL A 30 -7.03 15.79 -4.64
N CYS A 31 -7.49 17.04 -4.52
CA CYS A 31 -7.04 18.14 -5.38
C CYS A 31 -5.53 18.41 -5.25
N ASP A 32 -5.05 18.49 -4.00
CA ASP A 32 -3.69 18.92 -3.67
C ASP A 32 -3.30 18.50 -2.25
N LEU A 33 -2.11 18.91 -1.82
CA LEU A 33 -1.60 18.66 -0.46
C LEU A 33 -2.48 19.32 0.62
N ASP A 34 -3.04 20.51 0.37
CA ASP A 34 -3.87 21.18 1.35
C ASP A 34 -5.17 20.41 1.57
N ALA A 35 -5.79 19.91 0.50
CA ALA A 35 -6.96 19.03 0.59
C ALA A 35 -6.64 17.71 1.29
N LEU A 36 -5.45 17.14 1.05
CA LEU A 36 -4.98 15.92 1.72
C LEU A 36 -4.83 16.15 3.22
N ALA A 37 -4.16 17.24 3.60
CA ALA A 37 -3.89 17.61 5.00
C ALA A 37 -5.18 17.95 5.75
N ALA A 38 -6.00 18.83 5.21
CA ALA A 38 -7.28 19.23 5.82
C ALA A 38 -8.26 18.05 5.96
N GLY A 39 -8.31 17.17 4.95
CA GLY A 39 -9.06 15.91 5.02
C GLY A 39 -8.56 15.02 6.16
N GLY A 40 -7.24 14.90 6.33
CA GLY A 40 -6.63 14.16 7.40
C GLY A 40 -6.88 14.72 8.80
N GLU A 41 -6.90 16.06 8.94
CA GLU A 41 -7.31 16.72 10.19
C GLU A 41 -8.76 16.41 10.52
N TYR A 42 -9.67 16.57 9.55
CA TYR A 42 -11.08 16.24 9.72
C TYR A 42 -11.30 14.77 10.15
N LEU A 43 -10.65 13.83 9.48
CA LEU A 43 -10.77 12.42 9.84
C LEU A 43 -10.24 12.12 11.25
N THR A 44 -9.17 12.80 11.67
CA THR A 44 -8.64 12.72 13.04
C THR A 44 -9.67 13.24 14.05
N GLU A 45 -10.30 14.40 13.79
CA GLU A 45 -11.34 14.98 14.64
C GLU A 45 -12.58 14.09 14.76
N GLN A 46 -12.92 13.36 13.69
CA GLN A 46 -14.01 12.39 13.69
C GLN A 46 -13.63 11.04 14.35
N GLY A 47 -12.39 10.88 14.81
CA GLY A 47 -11.93 9.70 15.52
C GLY A 47 -11.57 8.51 14.61
N TYR A 48 -11.39 8.72 13.32
CA TYR A 48 -10.92 7.67 12.43
C TYR A 48 -9.45 7.33 12.68
N PHE A 49 -9.09 6.09 12.39
CA PHE A 49 -7.73 5.60 12.59
C PHE A 49 -6.88 5.80 11.33
N ARG A 50 -5.83 6.65 11.45
CA ARG A 50 -4.82 6.78 10.40
C ARG A 50 -3.88 5.59 10.44
N SER A 51 -3.86 4.83 9.36
CA SER A 51 -2.97 3.68 9.22
C SER A 51 -1.53 4.11 8.93
N TRP A 52 -1.33 5.01 7.96
CA TRP A 52 0.00 5.48 7.58
C TRP A 52 -0.09 6.78 6.78
N GLY A 53 0.69 7.78 7.11
CA GLY A 53 0.75 9.07 6.39
C GLY A 53 0.94 10.25 7.35
N ILE A 54 1.08 11.43 6.86
CA ILE A 54 1.22 11.81 5.43
C ILE A 54 2.66 11.57 5.00
N GLY A 55 2.86 11.11 3.77
CA GLY A 55 4.18 10.90 3.20
C GLY A 55 4.17 10.97 1.67
N ARG A 56 5.32 10.75 1.05
CA ARG A 56 5.47 10.71 -0.40
C ARG A 56 6.04 9.35 -0.82
N HIS A 57 5.40 8.67 -1.74
CA HIS A 57 5.92 7.44 -2.34
C HIS A 57 7.17 7.71 -3.18
N ILE A 58 8.08 6.74 -3.24
CA ILE A 58 9.20 6.77 -4.19
C ILE A 58 8.68 6.45 -5.59
N GLN A 59 7.84 5.43 -5.71
CA GLN A 59 7.30 4.99 -6.99
C GLN A 59 6.05 5.81 -7.34
N GLY A 60 6.13 6.58 -8.42
CA GLY A 60 5.03 7.43 -8.87
C GLY A 60 4.88 8.75 -8.12
N SER A 61 5.76 9.05 -7.16
CA SER A 61 5.86 10.33 -6.44
C SER A 61 4.58 10.79 -5.73
N GLN A 62 3.58 9.93 -5.59
CA GLN A 62 2.30 10.29 -4.99
C GLN A 62 2.44 10.68 -3.51
N LEU A 63 1.84 11.79 -3.11
CA LEU A 63 1.54 12.09 -1.72
C LEU A 63 0.43 11.16 -1.26
N PHE A 64 0.56 10.58 -0.09
CA PHE A 64 -0.35 9.57 0.43
C PHE A 64 -0.80 9.83 1.86
N ASP A 65 -2.01 9.38 2.19
CA ASP A 65 -2.56 9.32 3.54
C ASP A 65 -3.55 8.16 3.66
N TYR A 66 -3.18 7.11 4.42
CA TYR A 66 -3.93 5.87 4.56
C TYR A 66 -4.75 5.84 5.84
N TRP A 67 -6.01 5.48 5.71
CA TRP A 67 -7.00 5.45 6.78
C TRP A 67 -7.72 4.12 6.85
N ARG A 68 -8.30 3.81 8.01
CA ARG A 68 -9.26 2.71 8.15
C ARG A 68 -10.68 3.28 8.11
N ASP A 69 -11.50 2.71 7.23
CA ASP A 69 -12.94 2.98 7.22
C ASP A 69 -13.66 2.32 8.42
N PRO A 70 -14.96 2.56 8.65
CA PRO A 70 -15.71 1.96 9.75
C PRO A 70 -15.72 0.43 9.74
N ASP A 71 -15.60 -0.19 8.59
CA ASP A 71 -15.57 -1.65 8.41
C ASP A 71 -14.17 -2.24 8.51
N GLY A 72 -13.15 -1.39 8.68
CA GLY A 72 -11.74 -1.75 8.81
C GLY A 72 -10.99 -1.91 7.50
N PHE A 73 -11.60 -1.60 6.35
CA PHE A 73 -10.89 -1.56 5.08
C PHE A 73 -9.95 -0.36 5.02
N MET A 74 -8.84 -0.54 4.30
CA MET A 74 -7.89 0.54 4.11
C MET A 74 -8.28 1.39 2.91
N VAL A 75 -8.29 2.70 3.11
CA VAL A 75 -8.56 3.72 2.11
C VAL A 75 -7.39 4.67 2.06
N GLU A 76 -6.95 5.01 0.86
CA GLU A 76 -5.90 6.00 0.61
C GLU A 76 -6.50 7.27 0.03
N HIS A 77 -6.14 8.43 0.57
CA HIS A 77 -6.21 9.69 -0.13
C HIS A 77 -4.84 9.97 -0.74
N PHE A 78 -4.80 10.33 -2.02
CA PHE A 78 -3.55 10.63 -2.69
C PHE A 78 -3.66 11.85 -3.60
N THR A 79 -2.51 12.46 -3.90
CA THR A 79 -2.39 13.57 -4.85
C THR A 79 -0.95 13.72 -5.35
N ASP A 80 -0.74 14.63 -6.31
CA ASP A 80 0.57 15.04 -6.80
C ASP A 80 1.43 13.86 -7.30
N GLY A 81 0.78 12.86 -7.93
CA GLY A 81 1.47 11.73 -8.54
C GLY A 81 2.04 12.07 -9.91
N ASP A 82 3.12 11.37 -10.27
CA ASP A 82 3.69 11.45 -11.61
C ASP A 82 2.71 10.87 -12.64
N LEU A 83 2.57 11.56 -13.75
CA LEU A 83 1.83 11.08 -14.92
C LEU A 83 2.81 10.43 -15.91
N PHE A 84 2.44 9.27 -16.39
CA PHE A 84 3.23 8.48 -17.33
C PHE A 84 2.49 8.31 -18.64
N ASP A 85 3.22 8.41 -19.72
CA ASP A 85 2.70 8.12 -21.06
C ASP A 85 3.14 6.73 -21.55
N SER A 86 2.66 6.35 -22.73
CA SER A 86 2.95 5.06 -23.36
C SER A 86 4.41 4.90 -23.78
N THR A 87 5.18 5.98 -23.87
CA THR A 87 6.59 5.93 -24.28
C THR A 87 7.53 5.50 -23.15
N LEU A 88 7.10 5.66 -21.88
CA LEU A 88 7.90 5.28 -20.73
C LEU A 88 7.94 3.76 -20.59
N GLN A 89 9.14 3.20 -20.65
CA GLN A 89 9.34 1.78 -20.44
C GLN A 89 9.12 1.37 -18.97
N PRO A 90 8.54 0.20 -18.72
CA PRO A 90 8.45 -0.35 -17.36
C PRO A 90 9.82 -0.50 -16.70
N GLY A 91 9.94 -0.07 -15.46
CA GLY A 91 11.14 -0.21 -14.66
C GLY A 91 11.05 -1.34 -13.63
N TRP A 92 12.17 -1.61 -12.98
CA TRP A 92 12.27 -2.54 -11.86
C TRP A 92 12.79 -1.80 -10.64
N ALA A 93 12.20 -2.05 -9.49
CA ALA A 93 12.65 -1.51 -8.21
C ALA A 93 12.55 -2.59 -7.13
N PRO A 94 13.46 -2.61 -6.14
CA PRO A 94 13.33 -3.47 -4.99
C PRO A 94 12.04 -3.13 -4.23
N PHE A 95 11.28 -4.15 -3.85
CA PHE A 95 10.15 -3.96 -2.95
C PHE A 95 10.64 -4.12 -1.51
N THR A 96 10.79 -3.01 -0.80
CA THR A 96 11.25 -2.96 0.59
C THR A 96 10.36 -2.03 1.40
N ALA A 97 10.24 -2.25 2.71
CA ALA A 97 9.45 -1.36 3.57
C ALA A 97 10.00 0.07 3.56
N SER A 98 11.33 0.22 3.65
CA SER A 98 12.01 1.52 3.53
C SER A 98 11.91 2.14 2.14
N GLY A 99 11.70 1.33 1.10
CA GLY A 99 11.55 1.77 -0.29
C GLY A 99 10.13 2.23 -0.66
N LEU A 100 9.17 2.15 0.26
CA LEU A 100 7.80 2.58 0.00
C LEU A 100 7.62 4.10 0.05
N ALA A 101 8.40 4.80 0.86
CA ALA A 101 8.29 6.24 0.99
C ALA A 101 9.63 6.96 0.84
N GLN A 102 9.62 8.07 0.10
CA GLN A 102 10.75 8.97 -0.02
C GLN A 102 10.93 9.80 1.26
N TRP A 103 9.82 10.19 1.86
CA TRP A 103 9.75 10.87 3.14
C TRP A 103 8.37 10.63 3.77
N GLY A 104 8.28 10.87 5.07
CA GLY A 104 7.07 10.67 5.87
C GLY A 104 7.34 9.83 7.11
N PRO A 105 6.31 9.46 7.86
CA PRO A 105 6.47 8.56 8.99
C PRO A 105 6.92 7.16 8.52
N PRO A 106 7.67 6.42 9.36
CA PRO A 106 7.97 5.02 9.07
C PRO A 106 6.70 4.24 8.77
N VAL A 107 6.80 3.26 7.86
CA VAL A 107 5.65 2.42 7.53
C VAL A 107 5.11 1.74 8.79
N SER A 108 3.80 1.81 8.98
CA SER A 108 3.17 1.32 10.20
C SER A 108 2.98 -0.20 10.19
N LYS A 109 2.91 -0.80 11.38
CA LYS A 109 2.57 -2.22 11.52
C LYS A 109 1.15 -2.53 11.04
N ASP A 110 0.26 -1.56 11.11
CA ASP A 110 -1.11 -1.71 10.61
C ASP A 110 -1.12 -1.78 9.08
N PHE A 111 -0.37 -0.90 8.40
CA PHE A 111 -0.22 -0.93 6.95
C PHE A 111 0.39 -2.26 6.46
N LEU A 112 1.44 -2.75 7.12
CA LEU A 112 2.09 -4.02 6.80
C LEU A 112 1.25 -5.25 7.17
N GLY A 113 0.15 -5.10 7.88
CA GLY A 113 -0.64 -6.23 8.38
C GLY A 113 0.05 -7.04 9.47
N THR A 114 1.09 -6.51 10.11
CA THR A 114 1.84 -7.18 11.19
C THR A 114 1.32 -6.81 12.58
N ASN A 115 0.09 -6.34 12.66
CA ASN A 115 -0.59 -6.05 13.91
C ASN A 115 -0.76 -7.34 14.74
N PRO A 116 -0.48 -7.33 16.05
CA PRO A 116 -0.65 -8.50 16.91
C PRO A 116 -2.03 -9.16 16.86
N LYS A 117 -3.08 -8.39 16.59
CA LYS A 117 -4.46 -8.90 16.47
C LYS A 117 -4.67 -9.77 15.22
N SER A 118 -3.92 -9.53 14.16
CA SER A 118 -4.01 -10.29 12.90
C SER A 118 -3.08 -11.50 12.86
N LEU A 119 -2.09 -11.60 13.74
CA LEU A 119 -1.09 -12.65 13.72
C LEU A 119 -1.63 -14.09 13.68
N PRO A 120 -2.66 -14.48 14.44
CA PRO A 120 -3.20 -15.85 14.36
C PRO A 120 -3.78 -16.17 12.99
N HIS A 121 -4.51 -15.23 12.40
CA HIS A 121 -5.10 -15.36 11.08
C HIS A 121 -4.01 -15.40 9.98
N GLU A 122 -3.02 -14.53 10.07
CA GLU A 122 -1.88 -14.51 9.14
C GLU A 122 -1.10 -15.85 9.20
N ALA A 123 -0.83 -16.35 10.40
CA ALA A 123 -0.15 -17.64 10.57
C ALA A 123 -0.96 -18.78 9.94
N GLN A 124 -2.27 -18.81 10.14
CA GLN A 124 -3.14 -19.81 9.51
C GLN A 124 -3.10 -19.72 7.99
N SER A 125 -3.16 -18.52 7.43
CA SER A 125 -3.11 -18.28 5.98
C SER A 125 -1.77 -18.72 5.37
N ILE A 126 -0.66 -18.39 6.02
CA ILE A 126 0.68 -18.84 5.61
C ILE A 126 0.75 -20.36 5.62
N PHE A 127 0.26 -21.01 6.68
CA PHE A 127 0.27 -22.47 6.78
C PHE A 127 -0.57 -23.14 5.69
N ALA A 128 -1.74 -22.57 5.39
CA ALA A 128 -2.60 -23.06 4.32
C ALA A 128 -1.95 -22.88 2.95
N ALA A 129 -1.32 -21.72 2.69
CA ALA A 129 -0.64 -21.44 1.43
C ALA A 129 0.54 -22.38 1.19
N LEU A 130 1.37 -22.61 2.20
CA LEU A 130 2.55 -23.50 2.08
C LEU A 130 2.18 -24.97 1.84
N ARG A 131 0.94 -25.38 2.09
CA ARG A 131 0.42 -26.74 1.86
C ARG A 131 -0.46 -26.84 0.62
N GLY A 132 -0.89 -25.72 0.08
CA GLY A 132 -1.77 -25.65 -1.07
C GLY A 132 -1.03 -25.80 -2.40
N ASP A 133 -1.78 -26.12 -3.44
CA ASP A 133 -1.30 -26.10 -4.83
C ASP A 133 -1.42 -24.63 -5.36
N ASN A 134 -0.41 -23.83 -5.06
CA ASN A 134 -0.32 -22.43 -5.45
C ASN A 134 1.15 -21.99 -5.59
N GLU A 135 1.38 -20.77 -6.06
CA GLU A 135 2.72 -20.24 -6.28
C GLU A 135 3.43 -19.74 -5.01
N PHE A 136 2.76 -19.71 -3.85
CA PHE A 136 3.33 -19.23 -2.60
C PHE A 136 4.14 -20.34 -1.90
N ASP A 137 5.45 -20.20 -1.87
CA ASP A 137 6.41 -21.15 -1.29
C ASP A 137 7.21 -20.52 -0.14
N ILE A 138 8.09 -21.33 0.47
CA ILE A 138 8.95 -20.91 1.57
C ILE A 138 9.92 -19.77 1.17
N ASN A 139 10.37 -19.74 -0.08
CA ASN A 139 11.29 -18.70 -0.55
C ASN A 139 10.56 -17.35 -0.65
N ARG A 140 9.31 -17.38 -1.10
CA ARG A 140 8.43 -16.19 -1.13
C ARG A 140 8.09 -15.71 0.26
N LEU A 141 7.83 -16.61 1.21
CA LEU A 141 7.66 -16.25 2.62
C LEU A 141 8.90 -15.56 3.19
N ILE A 142 10.08 -16.11 2.96
CA ILE A 142 11.35 -15.49 3.37
C ILE A 142 11.52 -14.13 2.70
N GLY A 143 11.15 -13.99 1.43
CA GLY A 143 11.14 -12.73 0.71
C GLY A 143 10.26 -11.68 1.39
N LEU A 144 9.01 -12.01 1.72
CA LEU A 144 8.09 -11.11 2.43
C LEU A 144 8.61 -10.70 3.81
N LEU A 145 9.18 -11.63 4.56
CA LEU A 145 9.79 -11.33 5.87
C LEU A 145 10.97 -10.36 5.74
N LYS A 146 11.79 -10.49 4.70
CA LYS A 146 12.87 -9.55 4.41
C LYS A 146 12.32 -8.16 4.06
N VAL A 147 11.28 -8.08 3.22
CA VAL A 147 10.62 -6.81 2.88
C VAL A 147 10.09 -6.11 4.13
N ALA A 148 9.43 -6.84 5.02
CA ALA A 148 8.85 -6.27 6.24
C ALA A 148 9.89 -5.76 7.25
N ASN A 149 11.15 -6.22 7.14
CA ASN A 149 12.25 -5.86 8.05
C ASN A 149 13.35 -5.01 7.38
N SER A 150 13.10 -4.48 6.18
CA SER A 150 14.11 -3.71 5.41
C SER A 150 13.97 -2.19 5.54
#